data_41500173743bf4ffc0e04cc2a75492c6
#
_entry.id   41500173743bf4ffc0e04cc2a75492c6
#
_cell.length_a   1.000
_cell.length_b   1.000
_cell.length_c   1.000
_cell.angle_alpha   90.00
_cell.angle_beta   90.00
_cell.angle_gamma   90.00
#
_symmetry.space_group_name_H-M   'P 1'
#
loop_
_entity.id
_entity.type
_entity.pdbx_description
1 polymer ?
#
loop_
_entity_poly.entity_id
_entity_poly.type
_entity_poly.pdbx_seq_one_letter_code
_entity_poly.pdbx_strand_id
1 'polypeptide(L)'
;MKLKKKIGWFLALGMGLMIISTWSESVVAASPGSQLYKKACKKCHGELGRGKKSKADSSQFKYPPIHEMAEEDLLKAMAEYKEMWQEKSYNKKQKRMAKSAGQLNDEEIKAVIVFITSQFGGEEE
;
A
#
# COMPACT_ATOMS: atom_id res chain seq x y z
N MET A 1 41.15 -73.29 -25.01
CA MET A 1 40.01 -72.44 -25.29
C MET A 1 39.77 -71.55 -24.08
N LYS A 2 40.04 -70.28 -24.22
CA LYS A 2 39.90 -69.35 -23.10
C LYS A 2 38.54 -68.64 -23.22
N LEU A 3 37.64 -68.94 -22.29
CA LEU A 3 36.38 -68.23 -22.19
C LEU A 3 36.63 -66.91 -21.48
N LYS A 4 36.54 -65.81 -22.21
CA LYS A 4 36.56 -64.52 -21.60
C LYS A 4 35.19 -64.19 -21.02
N LYS A 5 35.05 -64.24 -19.73
CA LYS A 5 33.91 -63.71 -19.02
C LYS A 5 33.91 -62.20 -19.16
N LYS A 6 32.94 -61.67 -19.90
CA LYS A 6 32.66 -60.26 -19.91
C LYS A 6 31.87 -59.93 -18.66
N ILE A 7 32.51 -59.32 -17.72
CA ILE A 7 31.88 -58.73 -16.56
C ILE A 7 31.08 -57.52 -17.05
N GLY A 8 29.78 -57.63 -17.04
CA GLY A 8 28.91 -56.54 -17.34
C GLY A 8 29.00 -55.51 -16.23
N TRP A 9 29.52 -54.35 -16.57
CA TRP A 9 29.54 -53.18 -15.71
C TRP A 9 28.15 -52.54 -15.77
N PHE A 10 27.33 -52.85 -14.79
CA PHE A 10 26.12 -52.09 -14.56
C PHE A 10 26.49 -50.77 -13.88
N LEU A 11 26.72 -49.73 -14.66
CA LEU A 11 26.68 -48.36 -14.21
C LEU A 11 25.26 -48.00 -13.82
N ALA A 12 24.93 -48.14 -12.55
CA ALA A 12 23.74 -47.55 -11.98
C ALA A 12 23.92 -46.03 -11.98
N LEU A 13 23.44 -45.39 -13.04
CA LEU A 13 23.24 -43.93 -13.05
C LEU A 13 22.13 -43.62 -12.06
N GLY A 14 22.51 -43.36 -10.83
CA GLY A 14 21.66 -42.70 -9.85
C GLY A 14 21.37 -41.28 -10.32
N MET A 15 20.28 -41.12 -11.03
CA MET A 15 19.74 -39.82 -11.39
C MET A 15 19.13 -39.24 -10.13
N GLY A 16 19.99 -38.58 -9.34
CA GLY A 16 19.55 -37.75 -8.22
C GLY A 16 18.74 -36.58 -8.76
N LEU A 17 17.42 -36.69 -8.67
CA LEU A 17 16.51 -35.59 -8.93
C LEU A 17 16.73 -34.55 -7.82
N MET A 18 17.64 -33.61 -8.05
CA MET A 18 17.72 -32.42 -7.21
C MET A 18 16.45 -31.59 -7.48
N ILE A 19 15.47 -31.78 -6.60
CA ILE A 19 14.33 -30.87 -6.51
C ILE A 19 14.87 -29.57 -5.94
N ILE A 20 15.26 -28.65 -6.82
CA ILE A 20 15.53 -27.27 -6.46
C ILE A 20 14.18 -26.68 -6.13
N SER A 21 13.83 -26.72 -4.85
CA SER A 21 12.70 -25.96 -4.33
C SER A 21 13.08 -24.48 -4.46
N THR A 22 12.72 -23.88 -5.58
CA THR A 22 12.77 -22.43 -5.72
C THR A 22 11.72 -21.87 -4.80
N TRP A 23 12.13 -21.46 -3.63
CA TRP A 23 11.32 -20.61 -2.78
C TRP A 23 11.17 -19.29 -3.53
N SER A 24 10.08 -19.14 -4.26
CA SER A 24 9.67 -17.84 -4.76
C SER A 24 9.29 -17.01 -3.54
N GLU A 25 10.24 -16.29 -3.00
CA GLU A 25 9.93 -15.16 -2.14
C GLU A 25 9.16 -14.19 -3.02
N SER A 26 7.84 -14.24 -2.89
CA SER A 26 6.97 -13.20 -3.42
C SER A 26 7.35 -11.91 -2.70
N VAL A 27 8.26 -11.15 -3.27
CA VAL A 27 8.49 -9.78 -2.87
C VAL A 27 7.19 -9.06 -3.18
N VAL A 28 6.34 -8.93 -2.16
CA VAL A 28 5.13 -8.13 -2.25
C VAL A 28 5.60 -6.70 -2.42
N ALA A 29 5.73 -6.28 -3.67
CA ALA A 29 6.00 -4.90 -3.99
C ALA A 29 4.89 -4.05 -3.36
N ALA A 30 5.29 -3.03 -2.58
CA ALA A 30 4.33 -2.12 -1.96
C ALA A 30 3.37 -1.59 -3.02
N SER A 31 2.06 -1.71 -2.80
CA SER A 31 1.06 -1.26 -3.76
C SER A 31 1.23 0.24 -4.06
N PRO A 32 0.86 0.72 -5.25
CA PRO A 32 0.90 2.15 -5.56
C PRO A 32 0.20 3.00 -4.51
N GLY A 33 -0.95 2.55 -3.99
CA GLY A 33 -1.69 3.21 -2.93
C GLY A 33 -0.90 3.33 -1.62
N SER A 34 -0.16 2.29 -1.23
CA SER A 34 0.71 2.32 -0.06
C SER A 34 1.84 3.36 -0.20
N GLN A 35 2.47 3.44 -1.36
CA GLN A 35 3.53 4.41 -1.61
C GLN A 35 2.99 5.84 -1.61
N LEU A 36 1.84 6.07 -2.23
CA LEU A 36 1.15 7.36 -2.25
C LEU A 36 0.73 7.78 -0.84
N TYR A 37 0.20 6.86 -0.04
CA TYR A 37 -0.16 7.13 1.33
C TYR A 37 1.04 7.60 2.16
N LYS A 38 2.15 6.88 2.09
CA LYS A 38 3.40 7.24 2.78
C LYS A 38 3.90 8.62 2.37
N LYS A 39 3.83 8.96 1.09
CA LYS A 39 4.33 10.21 0.53
C LYS A 39 3.42 11.40 0.83
N ALA A 40 2.11 11.24 0.68
CA ALA A 40 1.16 12.36 0.66
C ALA A 40 0.28 12.47 1.92
N CYS A 41 -0.02 11.37 2.61
CA CYS A 41 -1.04 11.31 3.67
C CYS A 41 -0.48 11.07 5.07
N LYS A 42 0.45 10.13 5.22
CA LYS A 42 1.00 9.65 6.50
C LYS A 42 1.49 10.76 7.42
N LYS A 43 2.14 11.76 6.89
CA LYS A 43 2.74 12.87 7.69
C LYS A 43 1.69 13.60 8.53
N CYS A 44 0.50 13.78 8.00
CA CYS A 44 -0.61 14.47 8.65
C CYS A 44 -1.58 13.50 9.33
N HIS A 45 -2.05 12.48 8.61
CA HIS A 45 -3.08 11.56 9.10
C HIS A 45 -2.55 10.38 9.93
N GLY A 46 -1.24 10.25 10.08
CA GLY A 46 -0.63 9.18 10.87
C GLY A 46 -0.39 7.90 10.07
N GLU A 47 0.24 6.93 10.70
CA GLU A 47 0.65 5.68 10.06
C GLU A 47 -0.54 4.80 9.64
N LEU A 48 -1.55 4.78 10.47
CA LEU A 48 -2.78 3.99 10.31
C LEU A 48 -4.01 4.87 10.00
N GLY A 49 -3.84 6.11 9.55
CA GLY A 49 -4.94 7.00 9.23
C GLY A 49 -5.74 7.50 10.44
N ARG A 50 -5.26 7.33 11.65
CA ARG A 50 -5.97 7.70 12.90
C ARG A 50 -5.96 9.21 13.20
N GLY A 51 -5.33 10.00 12.34
CA GLY A 51 -5.20 11.43 12.54
C GLY A 51 -4.22 11.82 13.64
N LYS A 52 -4.17 13.09 13.92
CA LYS A 52 -3.34 13.66 15.01
C LYS A 52 -4.13 14.67 15.81
N LYS A 53 -4.12 14.51 17.12
CA LYS A 53 -4.74 15.44 18.06
C LYS A 53 -4.01 16.80 18.05
N SER A 54 -4.76 17.84 18.39
CA SER A 54 -4.21 19.17 18.63
C SER A 54 -3.39 19.17 19.93
N LYS A 55 -2.26 19.86 19.93
CA LYS A 55 -1.45 20.05 21.15
C LYS A 55 -2.10 21.03 22.12
N ALA A 56 -2.90 21.95 21.60
CA ALA A 56 -3.58 22.97 22.41
C ALA A 56 -4.86 22.41 23.07
N ASP A 57 -5.54 21.49 22.39
CA ASP A 57 -6.77 20.87 22.87
C ASP A 57 -6.81 19.42 22.38
N SER A 58 -6.59 18.48 23.28
CA SER A 58 -6.57 17.04 22.98
C SER A 58 -7.95 16.46 22.62
N SER A 59 -9.02 17.19 22.84
CA SER A 59 -10.37 16.81 22.40
C SER A 59 -10.57 17.04 20.90
N GLN A 60 -9.75 17.89 20.28
CA GLN A 60 -9.84 18.25 18.89
C GLN A 60 -8.72 17.61 18.05
N PHE A 61 -9.03 17.29 16.81
CA PHE A 61 -8.03 16.85 15.85
C PHE A 61 -7.40 18.05 15.12
N LYS A 62 -6.09 18.08 15.09
CA LYS A 62 -5.35 18.96 14.17
C LYS A 62 -5.44 18.42 12.74
N TYR A 63 -5.35 17.11 12.60
CA TYR A 63 -5.56 16.36 11.37
C TYR A 63 -6.55 15.25 11.65
N PRO A 64 -7.70 15.22 10.97
CA PRO A 64 -8.78 14.28 11.28
C PRO A 64 -8.38 12.83 10.97
N PRO A 65 -9.00 11.85 11.66
CA PRO A 65 -8.88 10.45 11.29
C PRO A 65 -9.58 10.20 9.94
N ILE A 66 -9.02 9.30 9.16
CA ILE A 66 -9.54 8.90 7.85
C ILE A 66 -9.71 7.38 7.73
N HIS A 67 -9.26 6.61 8.71
CA HIS A 67 -9.29 5.15 8.69
C HIS A 67 -10.70 4.55 8.77
N GLU A 68 -11.64 5.26 9.35
CA GLU A 68 -13.04 4.83 9.51
C GLU A 68 -13.98 5.43 8.46
N MET A 69 -13.45 6.25 7.55
CA MET A 69 -14.27 6.89 6.52
C MET A 69 -14.65 5.88 5.43
N ALA A 70 -15.89 5.94 4.98
CA ALA A 70 -16.33 5.17 3.84
C ALA A 70 -15.60 5.62 2.55
N GLU A 71 -15.44 4.71 1.60
CA GLU A 71 -14.77 5.00 0.33
C GLU A 71 -15.39 6.20 -0.39
N GLU A 72 -16.73 6.28 -0.42
CA GLU A 72 -17.46 7.38 -1.06
C GLU A 72 -17.15 8.73 -0.42
N ASP A 73 -17.06 8.79 0.91
CA ASP A 73 -16.75 10.02 1.64
C ASP A 73 -15.31 10.46 1.40
N LEU A 74 -14.38 9.51 1.32
CA LEU A 74 -12.99 9.79 0.96
C LEU A 74 -12.87 10.31 -0.46
N LEU A 75 -13.56 9.70 -1.43
CA LEU A 75 -13.58 10.15 -2.82
C LEU A 75 -14.14 11.56 -2.93
N LYS A 76 -15.28 11.82 -2.27
CA LYS A 76 -15.90 13.14 -2.25
C LYS A 76 -14.98 14.19 -1.65
N ALA A 77 -14.41 13.93 -0.48
CA ALA A 77 -13.49 14.86 0.18
C ALA A 77 -12.26 15.16 -0.69
N MET A 78 -11.68 14.15 -1.33
CA MET A 78 -10.53 14.35 -2.22
C MET A 78 -10.88 15.17 -3.46
N ALA A 79 -12.06 14.96 -4.04
CA ALA A 79 -12.55 15.75 -5.17
C ALA A 79 -12.74 17.22 -4.78
N GLU A 80 -13.37 17.49 -3.64
CA GLU A 80 -13.58 18.85 -3.12
C GLU A 80 -12.25 19.56 -2.86
N TYR A 81 -11.28 18.91 -2.22
CA TYR A 81 -9.96 19.50 -1.99
C TYR A 81 -9.16 19.73 -3.28
N LYS A 82 -9.33 18.86 -4.27
CA LYS A 82 -8.69 19.03 -5.58
C LYS A 82 -9.26 20.24 -6.31
N GLU A 83 -10.58 20.41 -6.30
CA GLU A 83 -11.27 21.59 -6.84
C GLU A 83 -10.82 22.86 -6.12
N MET A 84 -10.81 22.87 -4.78
CA MET A 84 -10.29 23.99 -3.99
C MET A 84 -8.87 24.37 -4.39
N TRP A 85 -8.02 23.41 -4.70
CA TRP A 85 -6.65 23.67 -5.15
C TRP A 85 -6.62 24.32 -6.53
N GLN A 86 -7.42 23.85 -7.45
CA GLN A 86 -7.51 24.38 -8.81
C GLN A 86 -8.05 25.82 -8.82
N GLU A 87 -9.08 26.08 -8.03
CA GLU A 87 -9.74 27.39 -7.93
C GLU A 87 -9.06 28.36 -6.96
N LYS A 88 -8.07 27.87 -6.19
CA LYS A 88 -7.40 28.61 -5.10
C LYS A 88 -8.38 29.11 -4.03
N SER A 89 -9.49 28.40 -3.84
CA SER A 89 -10.59 28.72 -2.92
C SER A 89 -10.41 28.22 -1.49
N TYR A 90 -9.24 27.67 -1.14
CA TYR A 90 -8.91 27.11 0.17
C TYR A 90 -8.50 28.18 1.19
N ASN A 91 -8.86 27.96 2.46
CA ASN A 91 -8.36 28.74 3.57
C ASN A 91 -6.99 28.19 4.08
N LYS A 92 -6.42 28.88 5.07
CA LYS A 92 -5.09 28.52 5.64
C LYS A 92 -5.03 27.09 6.19
N LYS A 93 -6.13 26.59 6.79
CA LYS A 93 -6.20 25.22 7.35
C LYS A 93 -6.31 24.16 6.25
N GLN A 94 -7.06 24.46 5.20
CA GLN A 94 -7.31 23.56 4.07
C GLN A 94 -6.15 23.47 3.08
N LYS A 95 -5.28 24.49 3.03
CA LYS A 95 -4.21 24.65 2.03
C LYS A 95 -3.36 23.39 1.84
N ARG A 96 -2.96 22.73 2.92
CA ARG A 96 -2.10 21.55 2.83
C ARG A 96 -2.82 20.36 2.20
N MET A 97 -4.07 20.13 2.61
CA MET A 97 -4.86 19.03 2.07
C MET A 97 -5.24 19.29 0.62
N ALA A 98 -5.67 20.51 0.30
CA ALA A 98 -5.94 20.93 -1.07
C ALA A 98 -4.72 20.75 -1.99
N LYS A 99 -3.53 21.15 -1.52
CA LYS A 99 -2.28 20.92 -2.26
C LYS A 99 -2.02 19.43 -2.50
N SER A 100 -2.15 18.60 -1.47
CA SER A 100 -1.92 17.16 -1.59
C SER A 100 -2.90 16.50 -2.56
N ALA A 101 -4.18 16.84 -2.48
CA ALA A 101 -5.21 16.37 -3.40
C ALA A 101 -4.99 16.85 -4.84
N GLY A 102 -4.63 18.13 -5.00
CA GLY A 102 -4.39 18.73 -6.31
C GLY A 102 -3.16 18.21 -7.05
N GLN A 103 -2.21 17.60 -6.34
CA GLN A 103 -1.01 16.98 -6.91
C GLN A 103 -1.22 15.54 -7.37
N LEU A 104 -2.33 14.91 -7.00
CA LEU A 104 -2.67 13.55 -7.39
C LEU A 104 -3.64 13.54 -8.57
N ASN A 105 -3.44 12.63 -9.51
CA ASN A 105 -4.42 12.35 -10.54
C ASN A 105 -5.56 11.46 -9.99
N ASP A 106 -6.61 11.26 -10.76
CA ASP A 106 -7.80 10.55 -10.29
C ASP A 106 -7.53 9.05 -10.03
N GLU A 107 -6.62 8.44 -10.77
CA GLU A 107 -6.20 7.05 -10.56
C GLU A 107 -5.37 6.91 -9.29
N GLU A 108 -4.48 7.85 -9.02
CA GLU A 108 -3.70 7.90 -7.78
C GLU A 108 -4.60 8.13 -6.55
N ILE A 109 -5.62 8.99 -6.68
CA ILE A 109 -6.63 9.19 -5.64
C ILE A 109 -7.37 7.88 -5.36
N LYS A 110 -7.85 7.20 -6.38
CA LYS A 110 -8.51 5.89 -6.22
C LYS A 110 -7.59 4.86 -5.57
N ALA A 111 -6.34 4.76 -6.03
CA ALA A 111 -5.37 3.81 -5.50
C ALA A 111 -5.09 4.04 -4.01
N VAL A 112 -4.92 5.28 -3.57
CA VAL A 112 -4.67 5.59 -2.16
C VAL A 112 -5.90 5.37 -1.30
N ILE A 113 -7.10 5.63 -1.82
CA ILE A 113 -8.36 5.39 -1.11
C ILE A 113 -8.60 3.90 -0.92
N VAL A 114 -8.43 3.09 -1.97
CA VAL A 114 -8.50 1.62 -1.87
C VAL A 114 -7.49 1.10 -0.84
N PHE A 115 -6.28 1.65 -0.80
CA PHE A 115 -5.30 1.29 0.22
C PHE A 115 -5.80 1.63 1.63
N ILE A 116 -6.35 2.84 1.87
CA ILE A 116 -6.86 3.26 3.18
C ILE A 116 -7.99 2.34 3.62
N THR A 117 -8.99 2.12 2.79
CA THR A 117 -10.18 1.33 3.13
C THR A 117 -9.88 -0.15 3.32
N SER A 118 -8.96 -0.72 2.54
CA SER A 118 -8.58 -2.14 2.64
C SER A 118 -7.60 -2.43 3.78
N GLN A 119 -6.75 -1.48 4.16
CA GLN A 119 -5.72 -1.71 5.17
C GLN A 119 -6.09 -1.18 6.55
N PHE A 120 -6.91 -0.15 6.62
CA PHE A 120 -7.25 0.51 7.87
C PHE A 120 -8.73 0.35 8.24
N GLY A 121 -9.62 0.06 7.28
CA GLY A 121 -11.06 -0.09 7.48
C GLY A 121 -11.53 -1.48 7.94
N GLY A 122 -10.61 -2.38 8.26
CA GLY A 122 -10.91 -3.78 8.55
C GLY A 122 -11.11 -4.15 10.01
N GLU A 123 -11.26 -3.20 10.93
CA GLU A 123 -11.51 -3.47 12.36
C GLU A 123 -12.95 -3.07 12.76
N GLU A 124 -13.93 -3.67 12.10
CA GLU A 124 -15.26 -3.83 12.70
C GLU A 124 -15.37 -5.27 13.22
N GLU A 125 -15.01 -5.47 14.47
CA GLU A 125 -15.53 -6.55 15.30
C GLU A 125 -16.73 -6.05 16.11
#